data_3378a397b865f11838c8180022cc9cc9
#
_entry.id   3378a397b865f11838c8180022cc9cc9
#
_cell.length_a   1.000
_cell.length_b   1.000
_cell.length_c   1.000
_cell.angle_alpha   90.00
_cell.angle_beta   90.00
_cell.angle_gamma   90.00
#
_symmetry.space_group_name_H-M   'P 1'
#
loop_
_entity.id
_entity.type
_entity.pdbx_description
1 polymer ?
#
loop_
_entity_poly.entity_id
_entity_poly.type
_entity_poly.pdbx_seq_one_letter_code
_entity_poly.pdbx_strand_id
1 'polypeptide(L)'
;TFNQAMELVRASSLYTVHTPVPAGHDYFDEELFGKYMGDYPAKLGISWDEFIGMGRTNPDDHSERFCMSTFACNTCQEVNGVSKLHGWVSQKMFAPLWKGYFPEENAVGYVTNGVHLPTWTATEWRKVYDKYFDESFMSDQSNESIWHAIYNVPDSEIWETRMALKQKLIKYIRDKFTKQWLRNQG
;
A
#
# COMPACT_ATOMS: atom_id res chain seq x y z
N THR A 1 -24.06 -19.70 -12.80
CA THR A 1 -24.70 -18.79 -11.85
C THR A 1 -23.73 -17.76 -11.35
N PHE A 2 -24.23 -16.63 -10.84
CA PHE A 2 -23.41 -15.59 -10.25
C PHE A 2 -22.49 -16.12 -9.15
N ASN A 3 -23.01 -16.92 -8.22
CA ASN A 3 -22.24 -17.47 -7.11
C ASN A 3 -21.08 -18.37 -7.58
N GLN A 4 -21.29 -19.18 -8.62
CA GLN A 4 -20.20 -19.99 -9.20
C GLN A 4 -19.11 -19.13 -9.83
N ALA A 5 -19.48 -18.07 -10.53
CA ALA A 5 -18.53 -17.11 -11.08
C ALA A 5 -17.79 -16.35 -9.98
N MET A 6 -18.48 -15.97 -8.91
CA MET A 6 -17.88 -15.31 -7.74
C MET A 6 -16.83 -16.19 -7.04
N GLU A 7 -17.12 -17.49 -6.86
CA GLU A 7 -16.14 -18.42 -6.27
C GLU A 7 -14.89 -18.58 -7.15
N LEU A 8 -15.06 -18.59 -8.48
CA LEU A 8 -13.92 -18.64 -9.41
C LEU A 8 -13.07 -17.35 -9.33
N VAL A 9 -13.73 -16.19 -9.31
CA VAL A 9 -13.04 -14.89 -9.15
C VAL A 9 -12.34 -14.81 -7.81
N ARG A 10 -13.01 -15.19 -6.74
CA ARG A 10 -12.44 -15.20 -5.38
C ARG A 10 -11.20 -16.08 -5.30
N ALA A 11 -11.27 -17.31 -5.79
CA ALA A 11 -10.16 -18.26 -5.78
C ALA A 11 -8.92 -17.81 -6.56
N SER A 12 -9.07 -16.87 -7.49
CA SER A 12 -7.99 -16.34 -8.33
C SER A 12 -7.59 -14.90 -8.01
N SER A 13 -8.17 -14.31 -6.96
CA SER A 13 -7.96 -12.90 -6.62
C SER A 13 -7.36 -12.73 -5.24
N LEU A 14 -6.45 -11.75 -5.16
CA LEU A 14 -5.83 -11.30 -3.92
C LEU A 14 -5.96 -9.78 -3.85
N TYR A 15 -6.33 -9.26 -2.69
CA TYR A 15 -6.36 -7.84 -2.42
C TYR A 15 -5.17 -7.41 -1.58
N THR A 16 -4.40 -6.45 -2.08
CA THR A 16 -3.32 -5.81 -1.33
C THR A 16 -3.74 -4.42 -0.87
N VAL A 17 -3.86 -4.24 0.44
CA VAL A 17 -4.14 -2.94 1.04
C VAL A 17 -2.84 -2.17 1.27
N HIS A 18 -2.82 -0.89 0.87
CA HIS A 18 -1.62 -0.07 0.89
C HIS A 18 -1.63 1.02 1.97
N THR A 19 -2.76 1.27 2.63
CA THR A 19 -2.87 2.34 3.61
C THR A 19 -3.85 2.00 4.73
N PRO A 20 -3.53 2.35 5.99
CA PRO A 20 -4.49 2.29 7.09
C PRO A 20 -5.33 3.57 7.23
N VAL A 21 -5.09 4.57 6.37
CA VAL A 21 -5.77 5.87 6.45
C VAL A 21 -7.13 5.81 5.76
N PRO A 22 -8.24 6.18 6.43
CA PRO A 22 -9.59 6.13 5.85
C PRO A 22 -9.73 6.86 4.51
N ALA A 23 -9.01 7.96 4.31
CA ALA A 23 -9.01 8.69 3.04
C ALA A 23 -8.38 7.93 1.86
N GLY A 24 -7.67 6.83 2.11
CA GLY A 24 -7.13 5.95 1.07
C GLY A 24 -8.06 4.82 0.65
N HIS A 25 -9.26 4.77 1.23
CA HIS A 25 -10.32 3.83 0.87
C HIS A 25 -11.43 4.60 0.17
N ASP A 26 -11.75 4.20 -1.05
CA ASP A 26 -12.77 4.87 -1.85
C ASP A 26 -14.17 4.49 -1.34
N TYR A 27 -14.96 5.49 -1.01
CA TYR A 27 -16.35 5.36 -0.56
C TYR A 27 -17.27 6.09 -1.53
N PHE A 28 -18.33 5.42 -1.95
CA PHE A 28 -19.33 5.96 -2.86
C PHE A 28 -20.70 5.95 -2.20
N ASP A 29 -21.37 7.09 -2.24
CA ASP A 29 -22.78 7.15 -1.88
C ASP A 29 -23.61 6.33 -2.89
N GLU A 30 -24.67 5.70 -2.42
CA GLU A 30 -25.49 4.78 -3.24
C GLU A 30 -26.02 5.46 -4.50
N GLU A 31 -26.46 6.71 -4.42
CA GLU A 31 -26.95 7.49 -5.56
C GLU A 31 -25.85 7.66 -6.62
N LEU A 32 -24.66 8.06 -6.21
CA LEU A 32 -23.52 8.23 -7.12
C LEU A 32 -23.11 6.91 -7.74
N PHE A 33 -23.02 5.85 -6.93
CA PHE A 33 -22.65 4.53 -7.41
C PHE A 33 -23.68 3.99 -8.40
N GLY A 34 -24.97 4.15 -8.11
CA GLY A 34 -26.08 3.75 -8.98
C GLY A 34 -26.10 4.46 -10.33
N LYS A 35 -25.65 5.72 -10.38
CA LYS A 35 -25.55 6.47 -11.63
C LYS A 35 -24.63 5.80 -12.66
N TYR A 36 -23.55 5.15 -12.22
CA TYR A 36 -22.55 4.52 -13.09
C TYR A 36 -22.71 3.00 -13.18
N MET A 37 -23.22 2.36 -12.13
CA MET A 37 -23.27 0.91 -12.00
C MET A 37 -24.69 0.33 -12.01
N GLY A 38 -25.74 1.16 -12.16
CA GLY A 38 -27.14 0.76 -12.02
C GLY A 38 -27.58 -0.39 -12.94
N ASP A 39 -27.01 -0.49 -14.13
CA ASP A 39 -27.33 -1.55 -15.09
C ASP A 39 -26.53 -2.86 -14.88
N TYR A 40 -25.51 -2.83 -14.02
CA TYR A 40 -24.61 -3.97 -13.84
C TYR A 40 -25.27 -5.17 -13.15
N PRO A 41 -26.06 -5.01 -12.08
CA PRO A 41 -26.71 -6.13 -11.39
C PRO A 41 -27.55 -7.00 -12.32
N ALA A 42 -28.30 -6.37 -13.21
CA ALA A 42 -29.12 -7.09 -14.20
C ALA A 42 -28.25 -7.96 -15.13
N LYS A 43 -27.08 -7.49 -15.54
CA LYS A 43 -26.14 -8.26 -16.37
C LYS A 43 -25.53 -9.44 -15.61
N LEU A 44 -25.41 -9.32 -14.28
CA LEU A 44 -24.90 -10.37 -13.40
C LEU A 44 -26.00 -11.35 -12.94
N GLY A 45 -27.25 -11.01 -13.14
CA GLY A 45 -28.42 -11.81 -12.71
C GLY A 45 -28.64 -11.76 -11.19
N ILE A 46 -28.32 -10.63 -10.54
CA ILE A 46 -28.49 -10.35 -9.10
C ILE A 46 -29.32 -9.08 -8.90
N SER A 47 -29.80 -8.87 -7.68
CA SER A 47 -30.49 -7.62 -7.30
C SER A 47 -29.48 -6.47 -7.07
N TRP A 48 -30.03 -5.23 -7.07
CA TRP A 48 -29.26 -4.05 -6.68
C TRP A 48 -28.74 -4.15 -5.24
N ASP A 49 -29.61 -4.59 -4.31
CA ASP A 49 -29.25 -4.72 -2.89
C ASP A 49 -28.11 -5.74 -2.68
N GLU A 50 -28.16 -6.87 -3.37
CA GLU A 50 -27.09 -7.87 -3.34
C GLU A 50 -25.78 -7.29 -3.89
N PHE A 51 -25.84 -6.52 -4.98
CA PHE A 51 -24.68 -5.92 -5.60
C PHE A 51 -24.03 -4.85 -4.70
N ILE A 52 -24.82 -3.89 -4.18
CA ILE A 52 -24.30 -2.82 -3.35
C ILE A 52 -23.86 -3.33 -1.96
N GLY A 53 -24.54 -4.35 -1.45
CA GLY A 53 -24.22 -5.01 -0.19
C GLY A 53 -22.81 -5.62 -0.18
N MET A 54 -22.27 -6.01 -1.33
CA MET A 54 -20.89 -6.51 -1.40
C MET A 54 -19.83 -5.50 -0.97
N GLY A 55 -20.12 -4.20 -1.07
CA GLY A 55 -19.22 -3.12 -0.62
C GLY A 55 -19.54 -2.59 0.78
N ARG A 56 -20.44 -3.23 1.53
CA ARG A 56 -20.85 -2.83 2.89
C ARG A 56 -20.33 -3.82 3.93
N THR A 57 -20.02 -3.33 5.11
CA THR A 57 -19.64 -4.16 6.26
C THR A 57 -20.85 -4.97 6.76
N ASN A 58 -22.01 -4.34 6.76
CA ASN A 58 -23.29 -4.99 6.92
C ASN A 58 -24.09 -4.81 5.61
N PRO A 59 -24.26 -5.87 4.80
CA PRO A 59 -24.97 -5.77 3.51
C PRO A 59 -26.38 -5.15 3.61
N ASP A 60 -27.07 -5.36 4.74
CA ASP A 60 -28.43 -4.89 4.99
C ASP A 60 -28.49 -3.46 5.55
N ASP A 61 -27.36 -2.83 5.83
CA ASP A 61 -27.31 -1.45 6.33
C ASP A 61 -27.28 -0.44 5.18
N HIS A 62 -28.44 0.07 4.81
CA HIS A 62 -28.58 1.07 3.76
C HIS A 62 -27.99 2.46 4.10
N SER A 63 -27.54 2.68 5.34
CA SER A 63 -26.81 3.89 5.73
C SER A 63 -25.31 3.81 5.42
N GLU A 64 -24.78 2.59 5.22
CA GLU A 64 -23.39 2.40 4.83
C GLU A 64 -23.19 2.73 3.34
N ARG A 65 -22.13 3.49 3.05
CA ARG A 65 -21.66 3.74 1.69
C ARG A 65 -20.98 2.49 1.12
N PHE A 66 -20.99 2.36 -0.19
CA PHE A 66 -20.18 1.34 -0.87
C PHE A 66 -18.70 1.65 -0.71
N CYS A 67 -17.94 0.73 -0.15
CA CYS A 67 -16.49 0.84 0.04
C CYS A 67 -15.76 -0.15 -0.86
N MET A 68 -14.85 0.35 -1.71
CA MET A 68 -14.07 -0.49 -2.63
C MET A 68 -13.18 -1.49 -1.89
N SER A 69 -12.64 -1.11 -0.73
CA SER A 69 -11.82 -2.04 0.08
C SER A 69 -12.66 -3.14 0.71
N THR A 70 -13.86 -2.84 1.19
CA THR A 70 -14.81 -3.84 1.67
C THR A 70 -15.21 -4.78 0.56
N PHE A 71 -15.54 -4.24 -0.62
CA PHE A 71 -15.83 -5.03 -1.80
C PHE A 71 -14.68 -5.98 -2.15
N ALA A 72 -13.44 -5.48 -2.17
CA ALA A 72 -12.27 -6.29 -2.44
C ALA A 72 -12.07 -7.41 -1.40
N CYS A 73 -12.24 -7.11 -0.10
CA CYS A 73 -12.18 -8.12 0.96
C CYS A 73 -13.24 -9.22 0.79
N ASN A 74 -14.45 -8.84 0.35
CA ASN A 74 -15.56 -9.78 0.16
C ASN A 74 -15.43 -10.63 -1.12
N THR A 75 -14.65 -10.19 -2.10
CA THR A 75 -14.51 -10.81 -3.42
C THR A 75 -13.15 -11.43 -3.71
N CYS A 76 -12.19 -11.29 -2.82
CA CYS A 76 -10.86 -11.92 -2.89
C CYS A 76 -10.74 -13.06 -1.88
N GLN A 77 -9.96 -14.07 -2.22
CA GLN A 77 -9.67 -15.18 -1.30
C GLN A 77 -8.72 -14.74 -0.20
N GLU A 78 -7.74 -13.93 -0.55
CA GLU A 78 -6.71 -13.46 0.36
C GLU A 78 -6.62 -11.95 0.36
N VAL A 79 -6.28 -11.41 1.53
CA VAL A 79 -6.04 -9.98 1.74
C VAL A 79 -4.69 -9.83 2.44
N ASN A 80 -3.83 -8.94 1.97
CA ASN A 80 -2.57 -8.70 2.65
C ASN A 80 -2.23 -7.21 2.79
N GLY A 81 -1.62 -6.86 3.91
CA GLY A 81 -0.92 -5.59 4.09
C GLY A 81 0.50 -5.65 3.51
N VAL A 82 1.13 -4.50 3.35
CA VAL A 82 2.44 -4.35 2.68
C VAL A 82 3.64 -4.37 3.63
N SER A 83 3.44 -4.76 4.87
CA SER A 83 4.46 -5.09 5.87
C SER A 83 3.82 -5.81 7.06
N LYS A 84 4.62 -6.44 7.92
CA LYS A 84 4.11 -7.12 9.13
C LYS A 84 3.27 -6.20 10.01
N LEU A 85 3.77 -5.00 10.31
CA LEU A 85 3.04 -4.00 11.09
C LEU A 85 1.75 -3.57 10.39
N HIS A 86 1.80 -3.33 9.09
CA HIS A 86 0.62 -2.95 8.31
C HIS A 86 -0.41 -4.08 8.25
N GLY A 87 0.02 -5.34 8.17
CA GLY A 87 -0.88 -6.50 8.30
C GLY A 87 -1.68 -6.46 9.61
N TRP A 88 -1.02 -6.27 10.76
CA TRP A 88 -1.71 -6.16 12.05
C TRP A 88 -2.67 -4.97 12.13
N VAL A 89 -2.30 -3.83 11.57
CA VAL A 89 -3.20 -2.67 11.51
C VAL A 89 -4.40 -2.99 10.62
N SER A 90 -4.18 -3.63 9.49
CA SER A 90 -5.24 -4.02 8.54
C SER A 90 -6.18 -5.08 9.12
N GLN A 91 -5.66 -6.04 9.91
CA GLN A 91 -6.49 -6.99 10.65
C GLN A 91 -7.51 -6.28 11.54
N LYS A 92 -7.08 -5.28 12.31
CA LYS A 92 -7.96 -4.48 13.18
C LYS A 92 -8.94 -3.63 12.36
N MET A 93 -8.46 -3.04 11.28
CA MET A 93 -9.27 -2.17 10.42
C MET A 93 -10.42 -2.93 9.75
N PHE A 94 -10.16 -4.12 9.27
CA PHE A 94 -11.16 -4.96 8.58
C PHE A 94 -11.86 -5.97 9.50
N ALA A 95 -11.56 -6.00 10.80
CA ALA A 95 -12.20 -6.92 11.75
C ALA A 95 -13.73 -6.95 11.68
N PRO A 96 -14.45 -5.83 11.45
CA PRO A 96 -15.90 -5.84 11.32
C PRO A 96 -16.45 -6.72 10.19
N LEU A 97 -15.64 -7.07 9.18
CA LEU A 97 -16.04 -7.96 8.07
C LEU A 97 -16.08 -9.44 8.49
N TRP A 98 -15.29 -9.83 9.49
CA TRP A 98 -15.22 -11.20 10.00
C TRP A 98 -15.87 -11.29 11.37
N LYS A 99 -17.20 -11.17 11.41
CA LYS A 99 -17.99 -11.25 12.65
C LYS A 99 -17.78 -12.59 13.35
N GLY A 100 -17.44 -12.53 14.64
CA GLY A 100 -17.20 -13.72 15.46
C GLY A 100 -15.76 -14.19 15.51
N TYR A 101 -14.84 -13.52 14.81
CA TYR A 101 -13.40 -13.78 14.88
C TYR A 101 -12.68 -12.65 15.61
N PHE A 102 -11.62 -12.96 16.32
CA PHE A 102 -10.68 -11.95 16.79
C PHE A 102 -9.93 -11.33 15.60
N PRO A 103 -9.45 -10.08 15.69
CA PRO A 103 -8.71 -9.44 14.59
C PRO A 103 -7.53 -10.28 14.09
N GLU A 104 -6.85 -11.01 14.98
CA GLU A 104 -5.70 -11.85 14.67
C GLU A 104 -6.04 -13.14 13.93
N GLU A 105 -7.33 -13.53 13.92
CA GLU A 105 -7.84 -14.73 13.28
C GLU A 105 -8.43 -14.48 11.88
N ASN A 106 -8.58 -13.22 11.49
CA ASN A 106 -9.14 -12.90 10.18
C ASN A 106 -8.16 -13.21 9.04
N ALA A 107 -8.68 -13.25 7.81
CA ALA A 107 -7.93 -13.64 6.62
C ALA A 107 -6.91 -12.60 6.11
N VAL A 108 -6.54 -11.59 6.93
CA VAL A 108 -5.58 -10.57 6.52
C VAL A 108 -4.17 -10.94 6.92
N GLY A 109 -3.36 -11.26 5.94
CA GLY A 109 -1.94 -11.51 6.09
C GLY A 109 -1.07 -10.28 5.80
N TYR A 110 0.20 -10.53 5.49
CA TYR A 110 1.10 -9.48 5.03
C TYR A 110 2.17 -10.04 4.08
N VAL A 111 2.59 -9.19 3.15
CA VAL A 111 3.79 -9.39 2.34
C VAL A 111 4.59 -8.10 2.42
N THR A 112 5.82 -8.16 2.92
CA THR A 112 6.65 -6.96 3.04
C THR A 112 7.11 -6.51 1.67
N ASN A 113 6.90 -5.23 1.36
CA ASN A 113 7.37 -4.63 0.12
C ASN A 113 8.89 -4.72 0.00
N GLY A 114 9.37 -5.05 -1.20
CA GLY A 114 10.77 -4.89 -1.55
C GLY A 114 11.16 -3.44 -1.76
N VAL A 115 12.47 -3.18 -1.66
CA VAL A 115 13.06 -1.88 -1.97
C VAL A 115 14.01 -2.05 -3.15
N HIS A 116 13.79 -1.29 -4.21
CA HIS A 116 14.71 -1.28 -5.35
C HIS A 116 15.88 -0.36 -5.03
N LEU A 117 16.92 -0.92 -4.43
CA LEU A 117 18.10 -0.19 -3.95
C LEU A 117 18.70 0.75 -5.03
N PRO A 118 18.91 0.32 -6.29
CA PRO A 118 19.49 1.19 -7.30
C PRO A 118 18.70 2.47 -7.58
N THR A 119 17.36 2.42 -7.48
CA THR A 119 16.51 3.61 -7.68
C THR A 119 16.62 4.60 -6.52
N TRP A 120 16.68 4.09 -5.29
CA TRP A 120 16.57 4.93 -4.09
C TRP A 120 17.91 5.33 -3.50
N THR A 121 19.01 4.76 -3.99
CA THR A 121 20.36 5.09 -3.51
C THR A 121 20.89 6.34 -4.18
N ALA A 122 21.24 7.34 -3.38
CA ALA A 122 21.90 8.54 -3.86
C ALA A 122 23.30 8.24 -4.39
N THR A 123 23.77 9.05 -5.36
CA THR A 123 25.07 8.88 -5.98
C THR A 123 26.23 8.87 -4.97
N GLU A 124 26.10 9.64 -3.87
CA GLU A 124 27.10 9.69 -2.80
C GLU A 124 27.23 8.35 -2.09
N TRP A 125 26.09 7.69 -1.78
CA TRP A 125 26.08 6.35 -1.21
C TRP A 125 26.58 5.30 -2.19
N ARG A 126 26.27 5.41 -3.47
CA ARG A 126 26.81 4.48 -4.48
C ARG A 126 28.33 4.47 -4.47
N LYS A 127 28.98 5.62 -4.35
CA LYS A 127 30.44 5.70 -4.25
C LYS A 127 30.99 4.97 -3.03
N VAL A 128 30.28 5.02 -1.91
CA VAL A 128 30.65 4.26 -0.71
C VAL A 128 30.47 2.76 -0.95
N TYR A 129 29.35 2.36 -1.54
CA TYR A 129 29.11 0.95 -1.87
C TYR A 129 30.14 0.43 -2.88
N ASP A 130 30.43 1.14 -3.95
CA ASP A 130 31.41 0.76 -4.95
C ASP A 130 32.83 0.58 -4.36
N LYS A 131 33.14 1.29 -3.27
CA LYS A 131 34.45 1.25 -2.61
C LYS A 131 34.59 0.10 -1.59
N TYR A 132 33.51 -0.24 -0.87
CA TYR A 132 33.58 -1.13 0.29
C TYR A 132 32.82 -2.42 0.15
N PHE A 133 31.87 -2.50 -0.82
CA PHE A 133 31.02 -3.66 -1.04
C PHE A 133 31.48 -4.43 -2.28
N ASP A 134 31.04 -5.68 -2.38
CA ASP A 134 31.25 -6.50 -3.56
C ASP A 134 30.58 -5.90 -4.81
N GLU A 135 31.16 -6.13 -5.99
CA GLU A 135 30.64 -5.61 -7.26
C GLU A 135 29.19 -6.07 -7.55
N SER A 136 28.80 -7.22 -7.04
CA SER A 136 27.44 -7.74 -7.18
C SER A 136 26.40 -7.02 -6.30
N PHE A 137 26.81 -6.23 -5.31
CA PHE A 137 25.93 -5.61 -4.32
C PHE A 137 24.77 -4.81 -4.95
N MET A 138 25.06 -4.02 -5.99
CA MET A 138 24.03 -3.20 -6.63
C MET A 138 23.05 -4.01 -7.49
N SER A 139 23.38 -5.26 -7.84
CA SER A 139 22.51 -6.16 -8.61
C SER A 139 21.76 -7.17 -7.75
N ASP A 140 22.35 -7.61 -6.64
CA ASP A 140 21.73 -8.57 -5.71
C ASP A 140 22.03 -8.22 -4.25
N GLN A 141 21.01 -7.84 -3.52
CA GLN A 141 21.06 -7.51 -2.09
C GLN A 141 20.39 -8.58 -1.22
N SER A 142 20.02 -9.73 -1.78
CA SER A 142 19.27 -10.77 -1.07
C SER A 142 20.11 -11.51 -0.02
N ASN A 143 21.44 -11.52 -0.17
CA ASN A 143 22.34 -12.12 0.77
C ASN A 143 22.62 -11.18 1.95
N GLU A 144 22.11 -11.53 3.14
CA GLU A 144 22.29 -10.72 4.35
C GLU A 144 23.76 -10.44 4.69
N SER A 145 24.66 -11.39 4.42
CA SER A 145 26.09 -11.24 4.76
C SER A 145 26.78 -10.13 4.00
N ILE A 146 26.32 -9.78 2.79
CA ILE A 146 26.92 -8.72 1.97
C ILE A 146 26.78 -7.35 2.65
N TRP A 147 25.72 -7.17 3.47
CA TRP A 147 25.48 -5.93 4.21
C TRP A 147 26.48 -5.68 5.32
N HIS A 148 27.18 -6.72 5.81
CA HIS A 148 28.21 -6.56 6.83
C HIS A 148 29.42 -5.73 6.37
N ALA A 149 29.59 -5.57 5.05
CA ALA A 149 30.61 -4.69 4.50
C ALA A 149 30.48 -3.23 5.00
N ILE A 150 29.29 -2.81 5.48
CA ILE A 150 29.08 -1.49 6.08
C ILE A 150 29.98 -1.24 7.31
N TYR A 151 30.34 -2.27 8.05
CA TYR A 151 31.20 -2.17 9.22
C TYR A 151 32.67 -1.85 8.88
N ASN A 152 33.04 -1.99 7.60
CA ASN A 152 34.38 -1.61 7.11
C ASN A 152 34.45 -0.13 6.68
N VAL A 153 33.31 0.55 6.62
CA VAL A 153 33.24 1.98 6.25
C VAL A 153 33.55 2.82 7.48
N PRO A 154 34.56 3.74 7.43
CA PRO A 154 34.84 4.64 8.54
C PRO A 154 33.59 5.50 8.90
N ASP A 155 33.34 5.67 10.19
CA ASP A 155 32.22 6.48 10.70
C ASP A 155 32.26 7.91 10.15
N SER A 156 33.46 8.49 9.97
CA SER A 156 33.62 9.81 9.35
C SER A 156 33.07 9.86 7.93
N GLU A 157 33.33 8.83 7.10
CA GLU A 157 32.88 8.76 5.72
C GLU A 157 31.35 8.58 5.65
N ILE A 158 30.78 7.78 6.54
CA ILE A 158 29.32 7.64 6.71
C ILE A 158 28.71 9.01 7.05
N TRP A 159 29.28 9.69 8.02
CA TRP A 159 28.77 10.98 8.49
C TRP A 159 28.89 12.07 7.42
N GLU A 160 30.02 12.19 6.74
CA GLU A 160 30.25 13.15 5.67
C GLU A 160 29.28 12.93 4.50
N THR A 161 29.05 11.67 4.11
CA THR A 161 28.09 11.31 3.07
C THR A 161 26.68 11.75 3.45
N ARG A 162 26.23 11.48 4.68
CA ARG A 162 24.94 11.93 5.19
C ARG A 162 24.82 13.45 5.22
N MET A 163 25.84 14.14 5.65
CA MET A 163 25.86 15.62 5.73
C MET A 163 25.81 16.25 4.34
N ALA A 164 26.51 15.70 3.35
CA ALA A 164 26.44 16.15 1.97
C ALA A 164 25.00 16.03 1.40
N LEU A 165 24.33 14.90 1.64
CA LEU A 165 22.94 14.69 1.23
C LEU A 165 21.97 15.62 1.96
N LYS A 166 22.16 15.84 3.25
CA LYS A 166 21.36 16.78 4.04
C LYS A 166 21.50 18.22 3.52
N GLN A 167 22.70 18.63 3.18
CA GLN A 167 22.96 19.95 2.59
C GLN A 167 22.24 20.11 1.23
N LYS A 168 22.27 19.09 0.37
CA LYS A 168 21.52 19.07 -0.90
C LYS A 168 20.01 19.23 -0.68
N LEU A 169 19.45 18.49 0.28
CA LEU A 169 18.04 18.58 0.61
C LEU A 169 17.66 19.98 1.12
N ILE A 170 18.46 20.54 2.04
CA ILE A 170 18.20 21.89 2.58
C ILE A 170 18.28 22.93 1.47
N LYS A 171 19.26 22.84 0.58
CA LYS A 171 19.38 23.73 -0.57
C LYS A 171 18.16 23.64 -1.48
N TYR A 172 17.74 22.42 -1.83
CA TYR A 172 16.55 22.18 -2.65
C TYR A 172 15.29 22.81 -2.03
N ILE A 173 15.09 22.60 -0.71
CA ILE A 173 13.96 23.16 0.01
C ILE A 173 13.98 24.69 -0.04
N ARG A 174 15.12 25.31 0.27
CA ARG A 174 15.26 26.77 0.23
C ARG A 174 14.97 27.35 -1.16
N ASP A 175 15.55 26.75 -2.21
CA ASP A 175 15.33 27.17 -3.59
C ASP A 175 13.87 27.06 -4.00
N LYS A 176 13.19 25.96 -3.59
CA LYS A 176 11.77 25.74 -3.87
C LYS A 176 10.87 26.75 -3.15
N PHE A 177 11.11 26.97 -1.86
CA PHE A 177 10.36 27.97 -1.07
C PHE A 177 10.53 29.38 -1.62
N THR A 178 11.77 29.78 -1.94
CA THR A 178 12.03 31.11 -2.51
C THR A 178 11.27 31.30 -3.83
N LYS A 179 11.31 30.31 -4.74
CA LYS A 179 10.58 30.37 -6.01
C LYS A 179 9.07 30.43 -5.81
N GLN A 180 8.53 29.67 -4.87
CA GLN A 180 7.09 29.67 -4.58
C GLN A 180 6.65 30.98 -3.94
N TRP A 181 7.45 31.53 -3.01
CA TRP A 181 7.19 32.82 -2.37
C TRP A 181 7.16 33.96 -3.41
N LEU A 182 8.14 34.01 -4.30
CA LEU A 182 8.19 35.00 -5.38
C LEU A 182 6.99 34.91 -6.34
N ARG A 183 6.49 33.69 -6.64
CA ARG A 183 5.29 33.50 -7.47
C ARG A 183 4.01 33.97 -6.80
N ASN A 184 3.95 33.90 -5.48
CA ASN A 184 2.74 34.29 -4.73
C ASN A 184 2.69 35.80 -4.42
N GLN A 185 3.75 36.55 -4.76
CA GLN A 185 3.83 38.03 -4.58
C GLN A 185 3.56 38.79 -5.87
N GLY A 186 3.39 38.15 -7.00
CA GLY A 186 3.03 38.74 -8.29
C GLY A 186 1.63 38.32 -8.72
#